data_73c110f5b2573dd17a6d4f2b49fbd203
#
_entry.id   73c110f5b2573dd17a6d4f2b49fbd203
#
_cell.length_a   1.000
_cell.length_b   1.000
_cell.length_c   1.000
_cell.angle_alpha   90.00
_cell.angle_beta   90.00
_cell.angle_gamma   90.00
#
_symmetry.space_group_name_H-M   'P 1'
#
loop_
_entity.id
_entity.type
_entity.pdbx_description
1 polymer ?
#
loop_
_entity_poly.entity_id
_entity_poly.type
_entity_poly.pdbx_seq_one_letter_code
_entity_poly.pdbx_strand_id
1 'polypeptide(L)'
;MHIANFTNTYLPVISGVVRSIRSFRDELTYKGHNVFIFAQEHADYVDKDPFIFRYPSLSLPTGVDIPAAIPISPFIDRLLPTVKLDVIHTHHPFLLGQTAATKAHELNLPLVFTFHTQYREYTHYIPLSAEAVQNFLKSAVDRWLQDFMRRCQHIIIPSESMRDILVNEYGLKSNFTVIPTGIDLDAYRTVSGEKIRRKRNWEKDIVMISVGRLAPEKNWATLIQAAALVLKEYPQFRLALIGDGLDRKSLEGLAKELRIRKRVTFIGSLAFSETPVYMKAANLFGFASITETQGLATLEAMAAGLPVVAVDASGTRDILKHGQQGYLVENNAEALAAGIKKLLANPDRMQKFAEAAYKKAQSFNIENLTEKLLEVYEQAIRDKKKNRFVTVTPPVSIPVELLPQA
;
A
#
# COMPACT_ATOMS: atom_id res chain seq x y z
N MET A 1 -21.27 -14.31 -6.37
CA MET A 1 -20.04 -15.07 -6.72
C MET A 1 -19.36 -15.60 -5.46
N HIS A 2 -18.64 -16.72 -5.60
CA HIS A 2 -17.72 -17.25 -4.60
C HIS A 2 -16.28 -16.91 -5.02
N ILE A 3 -15.63 -16.05 -4.26
CA ILE A 3 -14.35 -15.43 -4.60
C ILE A 3 -13.29 -15.92 -3.61
N ALA A 4 -12.20 -16.53 -4.07
CA ALA A 4 -11.08 -16.94 -3.22
C ALA A 4 -9.96 -15.91 -3.32
N ASN A 5 -9.61 -15.25 -2.22
CA ASN A 5 -8.47 -14.35 -2.11
C ASN A 5 -7.28 -15.06 -1.46
N PHE A 6 -6.16 -15.16 -2.17
CA PHE A 6 -4.89 -15.70 -1.66
C PHE A 6 -3.91 -14.57 -1.35
N THR A 7 -3.37 -14.56 -0.15
CA THR A 7 -2.46 -13.50 0.29
C THR A 7 -1.40 -13.99 1.27
N ASN A 8 -0.16 -13.51 1.12
CA ASN A 8 0.95 -13.81 2.05
C ASN A 8 0.92 -12.91 3.30
N THR A 9 -0.02 -11.98 3.40
CA THR A 9 -0.17 -11.09 4.55
C THR A 9 -1.64 -10.76 4.77
N TYR A 10 -2.12 -10.98 5.98
CA TYR A 10 -3.47 -10.63 6.41
C TYR A 10 -3.47 -10.23 7.88
N LEU A 11 -4.65 -9.94 8.45
CA LEU A 11 -4.75 -9.64 9.87
C LEU A 11 -3.99 -10.66 10.74
N PRO A 12 -3.32 -10.24 11.82
CA PRO A 12 -3.32 -8.92 12.45
C PRO A 12 -2.35 -7.90 11.83
N VAL A 13 -1.61 -8.25 10.77
CA VAL A 13 -0.65 -7.35 10.11
C VAL A 13 -1.37 -6.12 9.58
N ILE A 14 -0.80 -4.94 9.85
CA ILE A 14 -1.32 -3.65 9.36
C ILE A 14 -0.49 -3.21 8.15
N SER A 15 -1.10 -3.29 6.97
CA SER A 15 -0.44 -2.88 5.71
C SER A 15 -1.46 -2.39 4.68
N GLY A 16 -0.98 -1.72 3.62
CA GLY A 16 -1.81 -1.30 2.49
C GLY A 16 -2.48 -2.48 1.78
N VAL A 17 -1.79 -3.61 1.66
CA VAL A 17 -2.34 -4.85 1.06
C VAL A 17 -3.51 -5.37 1.89
N VAL A 18 -3.34 -5.50 3.21
CA VAL A 18 -4.41 -5.95 4.11
C VAL A 18 -5.59 -4.99 4.08
N ARG A 19 -5.31 -3.67 4.04
CA ARG A 19 -6.36 -2.64 3.90
C ARG A 19 -7.15 -2.85 2.60
N SER A 20 -6.47 -3.04 1.48
CA SER A 20 -7.09 -3.28 0.19
C SER A 20 -7.99 -4.51 0.20
N ILE A 21 -7.46 -5.64 0.66
CA ILE A 21 -8.22 -6.91 0.73
C ILE A 21 -9.47 -6.74 1.60
N ARG A 22 -9.33 -6.12 2.78
CA ARG A 22 -10.48 -5.90 3.68
C ARG A 22 -11.54 -4.99 3.08
N SER A 23 -11.14 -3.84 2.55
CA SER A 23 -12.10 -2.88 1.98
C SER A 23 -12.95 -3.53 0.88
N PHE A 24 -12.32 -4.24 -0.05
CA PHE A 24 -13.05 -4.94 -1.10
C PHE A 24 -13.84 -6.14 -0.57
N ARG A 25 -13.30 -6.92 0.38
CA ARG A 25 -14.01 -8.03 0.99
C ARG A 25 -15.30 -7.58 1.67
N ASP A 26 -15.20 -6.53 2.50
CA ASP A 26 -16.33 -6.05 3.28
C ASP A 26 -17.45 -5.53 2.35
N GLU A 27 -17.09 -4.78 1.30
CA GLU A 27 -18.05 -4.29 0.30
C GLU A 27 -18.63 -5.42 -0.57
N LEU A 28 -17.82 -6.37 -1.04
CA LEU A 28 -18.30 -7.55 -1.77
C LEU A 28 -19.25 -8.39 -0.93
N THR A 29 -18.95 -8.55 0.37
CA THR A 29 -19.83 -9.29 1.30
C THR A 29 -21.15 -8.54 1.50
N TYR A 30 -21.11 -7.21 1.65
CA TYR A 30 -22.30 -6.37 1.73
C TYR A 30 -23.19 -6.51 0.47
N LYS A 31 -22.57 -6.64 -0.70
CA LYS A 31 -23.27 -6.90 -1.99
C LYS A 31 -23.74 -8.35 -2.17
N GLY A 32 -23.59 -9.22 -1.18
CA GLY A 32 -24.09 -10.60 -1.18
C GLY A 32 -23.14 -11.62 -1.85
N HIS A 33 -21.87 -11.30 -2.03
CA HIS A 33 -20.86 -12.24 -2.51
C HIS A 33 -20.16 -12.96 -1.33
N ASN A 34 -19.76 -14.21 -1.52
CA ASN A 34 -18.97 -14.96 -0.56
C ASN A 34 -17.48 -14.81 -0.85
N VAL A 35 -16.74 -14.21 0.08
CA VAL A 35 -15.31 -13.97 -0.06
C VAL A 35 -14.55 -14.84 0.93
N PHE A 36 -13.75 -15.76 0.41
CA PHE A 36 -12.92 -16.71 1.15
C PHE A 36 -11.49 -16.19 1.16
N ILE A 37 -10.91 -16.00 2.34
CA ILE A 37 -9.52 -15.53 2.51
C ILE A 37 -8.64 -16.73 2.83
N PHE A 38 -7.59 -16.93 2.04
CA PHE A 38 -6.54 -17.91 2.25
C PHE A 38 -5.24 -17.17 2.55
N ALA A 39 -4.80 -17.20 3.81
CA ALA A 39 -3.69 -16.41 4.31
C ALA A 39 -2.75 -17.23 5.21
N GLN A 40 -1.58 -16.67 5.53
CA GLN A 40 -0.68 -17.26 6.51
C GLN A 40 -1.29 -17.25 7.92
N GLU A 41 -0.95 -18.24 8.71
CA GLU A 41 -1.25 -18.30 10.14
C GLU A 41 -0.41 -17.27 10.92
N HIS A 42 -0.99 -16.76 12.01
CA HIS A 42 -0.31 -15.94 12.99
C HIS A 42 -0.58 -16.50 14.38
N ALA A 43 0.49 -16.85 15.12
CA ALA A 43 0.42 -17.70 16.30
C ALA A 43 -0.56 -17.19 17.39
N ASP A 44 -0.63 -15.88 17.60
CA ASP A 44 -1.40 -15.27 18.69
C ASP A 44 -2.67 -14.56 18.19
N TYR A 45 -3.18 -14.92 17.00
CA TYR A 45 -4.33 -14.24 16.41
C TYR A 45 -5.45 -15.20 16.04
N VAL A 46 -6.65 -14.90 16.51
CA VAL A 46 -7.87 -15.63 16.17
C VAL A 46 -8.75 -14.75 15.31
N ASP A 47 -9.11 -15.27 14.13
CA ASP A 47 -9.99 -14.56 13.20
C ASP A 47 -11.41 -14.41 13.80
N LYS A 48 -11.95 -13.20 13.67
CA LYS A 48 -13.33 -12.89 14.09
C LYS A 48 -14.33 -12.99 12.96
N ASP A 49 -13.85 -12.86 11.74
CA ASP A 49 -14.66 -12.90 10.52
C ASP A 49 -14.79 -14.32 9.97
N PRO A 50 -15.92 -14.70 9.34
CA PRO A 50 -16.10 -16.00 8.73
C PRO A 50 -15.25 -16.13 7.43
N PHE A 51 -15.08 -17.38 6.98
CA PHE A 51 -14.44 -17.73 5.70
C PHE A 51 -12.97 -17.31 5.60
N ILE A 52 -12.23 -17.28 6.72
CA ILE A 52 -10.79 -17.09 6.75
C ILE A 52 -10.14 -18.44 7.03
N PHE A 53 -9.25 -18.87 6.13
CA PHE A 53 -8.54 -20.13 6.19
C PHE A 53 -7.06 -19.87 6.24
N ARG A 54 -6.38 -20.46 7.24
CA ARG A 54 -4.97 -20.22 7.52
C ARG A 54 -4.09 -21.38 7.02
N TYR A 55 -3.08 -21.02 6.25
CA TYR A 55 -1.96 -21.89 5.95
C TYR A 55 -0.95 -21.85 7.09
N PRO A 56 -0.32 -22.98 7.46
CA PRO A 56 0.77 -22.98 8.42
C PRO A 56 1.83 -21.97 8.06
N SER A 57 2.52 -21.42 9.04
CA SER A 57 3.55 -20.42 8.83
C SER A 57 4.77 -20.63 9.71
N LEU A 58 5.92 -20.08 9.27
CA LEU A 58 7.16 -20.04 10.03
C LEU A 58 7.55 -18.60 10.30
N SER A 59 7.86 -18.27 11.54
CA SER A 59 8.47 -17.01 11.89
C SER A 59 9.92 -17.00 11.42
N LEU A 60 10.27 -16.08 10.53
CA LEU A 60 11.64 -15.92 10.04
C LEU A 60 12.36 -14.86 10.89
N PRO A 61 13.64 -15.05 11.25
CA PRO A 61 14.42 -14.09 12.04
C PRO A 61 14.87 -12.88 11.19
N THR A 62 13.95 -12.31 10.40
CA THR A 62 14.23 -11.19 9.47
C THR A 62 14.04 -9.81 10.11
N GLY A 63 13.66 -9.76 11.40
CA GLY A 63 13.29 -8.50 12.07
C GLY A 63 11.97 -7.89 11.59
N VAL A 64 11.29 -8.52 10.63
CA VAL A 64 9.94 -8.17 10.18
C VAL A 64 8.99 -9.21 10.76
N ASP A 65 8.02 -8.76 11.53
CA ASP A 65 7.01 -9.62 12.17
C ASP A 65 5.91 -10.03 11.15
N ILE A 66 6.34 -10.66 10.06
CA ILE A 66 5.47 -11.25 9.04
C ILE A 66 5.92 -12.69 8.85
N PRO A 67 5.14 -13.67 9.34
CA PRO A 67 5.46 -15.07 9.15
C PRO A 67 5.42 -15.46 7.66
N ALA A 68 6.31 -16.35 7.24
CA ALA A 68 6.29 -16.92 5.90
C ALA A 68 5.31 -18.09 5.85
N ALA A 69 4.31 -18.03 4.97
CA ALA A 69 3.36 -19.12 4.77
C ALA A 69 4.05 -20.38 4.24
N ILE A 70 3.71 -21.53 4.80
CA ILE A 70 4.01 -22.84 4.22
C ILE A 70 2.85 -23.19 3.26
N PRO A 71 3.06 -23.26 1.94
CA PRO A 71 1.98 -23.33 0.96
C PRO A 71 1.39 -24.77 0.83
N ILE A 72 1.30 -25.48 1.92
CA ILE A 72 0.80 -26.86 2.00
C ILE A 72 -0.20 -26.96 3.14
N SER A 73 -1.43 -27.35 2.82
CA SER A 73 -2.48 -27.61 3.82
C SER A 73 -3.46 -28.66 3.30
N PRO A 74 -3.35 -29.93 3.76
CA PRO A 74 -4.26 -31.00 3.35
C PRO A 74 -5.75 -30.69 3.62
N PHE A 75 -6.02 -29.89 4.64
CA PHE A 75 -7.38 -29.43 4.94
C PHE A 75 -7.89 -28.50 3.84
N ILE A 76 -7.13 -27.46 3.47
CA ILE A 76 -7.52 -26.51 2.43
C ILE A 76 -7.61 -27.19 1.08
N ASP A 77 -6.71 -28.15 0.77
CA ASP A 77 -6.73 -28.91 -0.48
C ASP A 77 -8.02 -29.73 -0.64
N ARG A 78 -8.57 -30.27 0.45
CA ARG A 78 -9.86 -30.98 0.46
C ARG A 78 -11.06 -30.03 0.43
N LEU A 79 -10.92 -28.85 1.03
CA LEU A 79 -11.99 -27.86 1.13
C LEU A 79 -12.25 -27.16 -0.22
N LEU A 80 -11.20 -26.72 -0.91
CA LEU A 80 -11.29 -25.89 -2.12
C LEU A 80 -12.24 -26.44 -3.19
N PRO A 81 -12.20 -27.74 -3.56
CA PRO A 81 -13.13 -28.30 -4.54
C PRO A 81 -14.61 -28.26 -4.12
N THR A 82 -14.89 -28.22 -2.81
CA THR A 82 -16.27 -28.26 -2.26
C THR A 82 -16.93 -26.87 -2.25
N VAL A 83 -16.15 -25.80 -2.28
CA VAL A 83 -16.64 -24.41 -2.12
C VAL A 83 -17.31 -23.87 -3.40
N LYS A 84 -17.13 -24.53 -4.55
CA LYS A 84 -17.66 -24.10 -5.86
C LYS A 84 -17.30 -22.66 -6.19
N LEU A 85 -16.00 -22.36 -6.19
CA LEU A 85 -15.45 -21.04 -6.48
C LEU A 85 -15.75 -20.61 -7.94
N ASP A 86 -15.94 -19.30 -8.14
CA ASP A 86 -16.09 -18.68 -9.47
C ASP A 86 -14.77 -18.09 -9.96
N VAL A 87 -13.94 -17.56 -9.05
CA VAL A 87 -12.67 -16.88 -9.36
C VAL A 87 -11.67 -17.04 -8.23
N ILE A 88 -10.41 -17.15 -8.59
CA ILE A 88 -9.26 -17.06 -7.67
C ILE A 88 -8.56 -15.74 -7.91
N HIS A 89 -8.43 -14.93 -6.84
CA HIS A 89 -7.74 -13.66 -6.83
C HIS A 89 -6.53 -13.74 -5.91
N THR A 90 -5.35 -13.43 -6.40
CA THR A 90 -4.14 -13.40 -5.59
C THR A 90 -3.59 -11.98 -5.46
N HIS A 91 -3.01 -11.69 -4.29
CA HIS A 91 -2.44 -10.40 -3.94
C HIS A 91 -0.90 -10.43 -3.89
N HIS A 92 -0.30 -11.59 -4.13
CA HIS A 92 1.15 -11.79 -4.19
C HIS A 92 1.48 -12.81 -5.28
N PRO A 93 2.64 -12.71 -5.96
CA PRO A 93 3.03 -13.65 -7.01
C PRO A 93 3.86 -14.83 -6.48
N PHE A 94 4.24 -14.87 -5.20
CA PHE A 94 5.06 -15.92 -4.56
C PHE A 94 4.33 -16.59 -3.39
N LEU A 95 4.84 -17.72 -2.90
CA LEU A 95 4.24 -18.55 -1.84
C LEU A 95 2.76 -18.83 -2.14
N LEU A 96 1.83 -18.28 -1.35
CA LEU A 96 0.39 -18.49 -1.55
C LEU A 96 -0.10 -17.99 -2.92
N GLY A 97 0.60 -17.08 -3.58
CA GLY A 97 0.32 -16.72 -4.97
C GLY A 97 0.60 -17.85 -5.95
N GLN A 98 1.67 -18.60 -5.75
CA GLN A 98 1.95 -19.81 -6.56
C GLN A 98 0.91 -20.90 -6.28
N THR A 99 0.51 -21.06 -5.01
CA THR A 99 -0.60 -21.96 -4.64
C THR A 99 -1.89 -21.55 -5.35
N ALA A 100 -2.23 -20.26 -5.34
CA ALA A 100 -3.40 -19.73 -6.05
C ALA A 100 -3.38 -20.08 -7.54
N ALA A 101 -2.21 -19.90 -8.20
CA ALA A 101 -2.06 -20.24 -9.62
C ALA A 101 -2.16 -21.74 -9.89
N THR A 102 -1.64 -22.58 -9.01
CA THR A 102 -1.78 -24.05 -9.10
C THR A 102 -3.25 -24.45 -8.92
N LYS A 103 -3.93 -23.93 -7.90
CA LYS A 103 -5.35 -24.22 -7.65
C LYS A 103 -6.27 -23.70 -8.74
N ALA A 104 -5.98 -22.53 -9.32
CA ALA A 104 -6.71 -22.02 -10.48
C ALA A 104 -6.60 -22.96 -11.70
N HIS A 105 -5.43 -23.55 -11.90
CA HIS A 105 -5.23 -24.54 -12.95
C HIS A 105 -5.96 -25.84 -12.65
N GLU A 106 -5.77 -26.44 -11.47
CA GLU A 106 -6.39 -27.71 -11.04
C GLU A 106 -7.92 -27.66 -11.06
N LEU A 107 -8.52 -26.54 -10.63
CA LEU A 107 -9.96 -26.36 -10.56
C LEU A 107 -10.53 -25.74 -11.83
N ASN A 108 -9.73 -25.50 -12.85
CA ASN A 108 -10.08 -24.83 -14.10
C ASN A 108 -10.78 -23.47 -13.89
N LEU A 109 -10.30 -22.68 -12.92
CA LEU A 109 -10.84 -21.36 -12.56
C LEU A 109 -9.98 -20.22 -13.15
N PRO A 110 -10.56 -19.02 -13.37
CA PRO A 110 -9.77 -17.84 -13.72
C PRO A 110 -8.90 -17.40 -12.55
N LEU A 111 -7.69 -16.94 -12.87
CA LEU A 111 -6.75 -16.33 -11.95
C LEU A 111 -6.67 -14.83 -12.21
N VAL A 112 -6.97 -14.02 -11.19
CA VAL A 112 -6.78 -12.57 -11.18
C VAL A 112 -5.63 -12.23 -10.22
N PHE A 113 -4.80 -11.25 -10.57
CA PHE A 113 -3.69 -10.80 -9.72
C PHE A 113 -3.74 -9.30 -9.53
N THR A 114 -3.71 -8.83 -8.27
CA THR A 114 -3.49 -7.41 -7.95
C THR A 114 -2.03 -7.14 -7.66
N PHE A 115 -1.43 -6.21 -8.39
CA PHE A 115 -0.03 -5.83 -8.27
C PHE A 115 0.15 -4.76 -7.17
N HIS A 116 0.38 -5.19 -5.93
CA HIS A 116 0.46 -4.29 -4.77
C HIS A 116 1.84 -3.71 -4.48
N THR A 117 2.90 -4.30 -4.99
CA THR A 117 4.27 -4.01 -4.54
C THR A 117 5.22 -3.87 -5.71
N GLN A 118 6.07 -2.85 -5.68
CA GLN A 118 7.18 -2.68 -6.61
C GLN A 118 8.33 -3.63 -6.21
N TYR A 119 8.19 -4.92 -6.53
CA TYR A 119 9.10 -5.98 -6.06
C TYR A 119 10.57 -5.71 -6.39
N ARG A 120 10.85 -5.07 -7.51
CA ARG A 120 12.19 -4.68 -7.93
C ARG A 120 12.87 -3.74 -6.92
N GLU A 121 12.10 -2.82 -6.34
CA GLU A 121 12.61 -1.86 -5.37
C GLU A 121 12.93 -2.49 -3.99
N TYR A 122 12.43 -3.71 -3.73
CA TYR A 122 12.70 -4.43 -2.49
C TYR A 122 13.91 -5.36 -2.55
N THR A 123 14.61 -5.45 -3.69
CA THR A 123 15.84 -6.26 -3.81
C THR A 123 16.98 -5.78 -2.90
N HIS A 124 16.95 -4.52 -2.46
CA HIS A 124 17.94 -3.96 -1.52
C HIS A 124 17.88 -4.60 -0.10
N TYR A 125 16.78 -5.30 0.26
CA TYR A 125 16.73 -6.07 1.51
C TYR A 125 17.56 -7.35 1.46
N ILE A 126 18.03 -7.77 0.28
CA ILE A 126 18.95 -8.89 0.15
C ILE A 126 20.37 -8.36 0.42
N PRO A 127 21.10 -8.87 1.44
CA PRO A 127 22.40 -8.33 1.86
C PRO A 127 23.53 -8.72 0.89
N LEU A 128 23.40 -8.38 -0.39
CA LEU A 128 24.39 -8.59 -1.44
C LEU A 128 24.73 -7.24 -2.05
N SER A 129 25.95 -6.75 -1.80
CA SER A 129 26.36 -5.37 -2.12
C SER A 129 26.96 -5.16 -3.51
N ALA A 130 27.25 -6.22 -4.27
CA ALA A 130 27.83 -6.08 -5.60
C ALA A 130 26.76 -5.64 -6.62
N GLU A 131 26.99 -4.53 -7.32
CA GLU A 131 26.04 -3.95 -8.29
C GLU A 131 25.62 -4.94 -9.39
N ALA A 132 26.54 -5.72 -9.91
CA ALA A 132 26.28 -6.77 -10.90
C ALA A 132 25.28 -7.83 -10.38
N VAL A 133 25.41 -8.20 -9.08
CA VAL A 133 24.50 -9.16 -8.43
C VAL A 133 23.11 -8.54 -8.23
N GLN A 134 23.04 -7.28 -7.84
CA GLN A 134 21.77 -6.54 -7.69
C GLN A 134 21.03 -6.44 -9.03
N ASN A 135 21.74 -6.14 -10.12
CA ASN A 135 21.16 -6.06 -11.46
C ASN A 135 20.68 -7.44 -11.97
N PHE A 136 21.43 -8.50 -11.69
CA PHE A 136 21.01 -9.86 -11.98
C PHE A 136 19.74 -10.25 -11.20
N LEU A 137 19.68 -9.94 -9.90
CA LEU A 137 18.51 -10.22 -9.06
C LEU A 137 17.27 -9.44 -9.55
N LYS A 138 17.41 -8.17 -9.91
CA LYS A 138 16.32 -7.39 -10.50
C LYS A 138 15.80 -8.05 -11.78
N SER A 139 16.69 -8.44 -12.69
CA SER A 139 16.31 -9.12 -13.94
C SER A 139 15.66 -10.49 -13.71
N ALA A 140 16.08 -11.22 -12.69
CA ALA A 140 15.48 -12.48 -12.31
C ALA A 140 14.07 -12.29 -11.75
N VAL A 141 13.87 -11.30 -10.88
CA VAL A 141 12.57 -10.90 -10.33
C VAL A 141 11.63 -10.48 -11.45
N ASP A 142 12.10 -9.68 -12.40
CA ASP A 142 11.29 -9.21 -13.53
C ASP A 142 10.78 -10.36 -14.40
N ARG A 143 11.68 -11.29 -14.78
CA ARG A 143 11.32 -12.50 -15.56
C ARG A 143 10.31 -13.35 -14.82
N TRP A 144 10.55 -13.59 -13.55
CA TRP A 144 9.66 -14.40 -12.73
C TRP A 144 8.27 -13.75 -12.58
N LEU A 145 8.20 -12.43 -12.41
CA LEU A 145 6.93 -11.68 -12.39
C LEU A 145 6.20 -11.75 -13.73
N GLN A 146 6.92 -11.61 -14.85
CA GLN A 146 6.35 -11.75 -16.19
C GLN A 146 5.75 -13.14 -16.40
N ASP A 147 6.45 -14.20 -15.99
CA ASP A 147 5.96 -15.56 -16.10
C ASP A 147 4.75 -15.81 -15.22
N PHE A 148 4.69 -15.21 -14.03
CA PHE A 148 3.51 -15.25 -13.19
C PHE A 148 2.32 -14.54 -13.82
N MET A 149 2.52 -13.33 -14.35
CA MET A 149 1.46 -12.55 -15.01
C MET A 149 0.86 -13.28 -16.21
N ARG A 150 1.68 -13.99 -17.01
CA ARG A 150 1.20 -14.81 -18.15
C ARG A 150 0.27 -15.95 -17.76
N ARG A 151 0.25 -16.35 -16.49
CA ARG A 151 -0.66 -17.39 -15.97
C ARG A 151 -2.02 -16.83 -15.57
N CYS A 152 -2.16 -15.50 -15.50
CA CYS A 152 -3.38 -14.82 -15.09
C CYS A 152 -4.31 -14.54 -16.27
N GLN A 153 -5.60 -14.47 -16.02
CA GLN A 153 -6.58 -13.96 -16.96
C GLN A 153 -6.64 -12.43 -16.92
N HIS A 154 -6.38 -11.82 -15.75
CA HIS A 154 -6.43 -10.37 -15.60
C HIS A 154 -5.48 -9.87 -14.53
N ILE A 155 -4.90 -8.67 -14.74
CA ILE A 155 -4.09 -7.95 -13.75
C ILE A 155 -4.82 -6.70 -13.30
N ILE A 156 -4.93 -6.51 -11.98
CA ILE A 156 -5.40 -5.28 -11.37
C ILE A 156 -4.20 -4.44 -10.96
N ILE A 157 -4.22 -3.17 -11.33
CA ILE A 157 -3.14 -2.22 -11.10
C ILE A 157 -3.66 -1.09 -10.21
N PRO A 158 -2.98 -0.72 -9.11
CA PRO A 158 -3.53 0.23 -8.13
C PRO A 158 -3.47 1.70 -8.57
N SER A 159 -2.70 2.06 -9.60
CA SER A 159 -2.56 3.45 -10.07
C SER A 159 -2.08 3.54 -11.51
N GLU A 160 -2.24 4.72 -12.11
CA GLU A 160 -1.77 5.01 -13.48
C GLU A 160 -0.24 4.97 -13.57
N SER A 161 0.48 5.53 -12.58
CA SER A 161 1.94 5.44 -12.52
C SER A 161 2.42 3.99 -12.51
N MET A 162 1.74 3.12 -11.77
CA MET A 162 2.05 1.69 -11.76
C MET A 162 1.71 1.01 -13.09
N ARG A 163 0.64 1.41 -13.77
CA ARG A 163 0.34 0.94 -15.12
C ARG A 163 1.50 1.28 -16.07
N ASP A 164 1.99 2.51 -16.02
CA ASP A 164 3.08 2.95 -16.89
C ASP A 164 4.35 2.14 -16.63
N ILE A 165 4.69 1.85 -15.37
CA ILE A 165 5.80 0.96 -15.01
C ILE A 165 5.58 -0.46 -15.57
N LEU A 166 4.40 -1.06 -15.37
CA LEU A 166 4.13 -2.41 -15.84
C LEU A 166 4.12 -2.53 -17.36
N VAL A 167 3.62 -1.51 -18.06
CA VAL A 167 3.62 -1.47 -19.53
C VAL A 167 5.02 -1.27 -20.08
N ASN A 168 5.77 -0.31 -19.54
CA ASN A 168 7.07 0.10 -20.11
C ASN A 168 8.22 -0.78 -19.66
N GLU A 169 8.26 -1.21 -18.39
CA GLU A 169 9.39 -1.96 -17.83
C GLU A 169 9.14 -3.47 -17.81
N TYR A 170 7.92 -3.92 -17.58
CA TYR A 170 7.57 -5.33 -17.55
C TYR A 170 6.95 -5.85 -18.84
N GLY A 171 6.63 -4.95 -19.79
CA GLY A 171 6.09 -5.31 -21.10
C GLY A 171 4.64 -5.81 -21.08
N LEU A 172 3.83 -5.40 -20.10
CA LEU A 172 2.41 -5.74 -20.03
C LEU A 172 1.64 -5.12 -21.20
N LYS A 173 0.85 -5.92 -21.94
CA LYS A 173 0.17 -5.50 -23.18
C LYS A 173 -1.36 -5.58 -23.12
N SER A 174 -1.93 -6.55 -22.43
CA SER A 174 -3.37 -6.78 -22.45
C SER A 174 -3.90 -7.31 -21.12
N ASN A 175 -5.22 -7.28 -20.96
CA ASN A 175 -5.96 -7.85 -19.85
C ASN A 175 -5.51 -7.29 -18.49
N PHE A 176 -5.53 -5.97 -18.38
CA PHE A 176 -5.30 -5.26 -17.14
C PHE A 176 -6.29 -4.10 -16.97
N THR A 177 -6.55 -3.75 -15.73
CA THR A 177 -7.43 -2.61 -15.38
C THR A 177 -6.85 -1.87 -14.18
N VAL A 178 -6.89 -0.53 -14.24
CA VAL A 178 -6.51 0.29 -13.09
C VAL A 178 -7.69 0.40 -12.14
N ILE A 179 -7.56 -0.25 -10.99
CA ILE A 179 -8.51 -0.18 -9.89
C ILE A 179 -7.74 0.15 -8.61
N PRO A 180 -7.77 1.40 -8.16
CA PRO A 180 -7.19 1.78 -6.89
C PRO A 180 -7.95 1.12 -5.72
N THR A 181 -7.29 0.97 -4.60
CA THR A 181 -7.96 0.61 -3.35
C THR A 181 -8.92 1.72 -2.97
N GLY A 182 -10.16 1.36 -2.74
CA GLY A 182 -11.19 2.29 -2.28
C GLY A 182 -11.05 2.64 -0.80
N ILE A 183 -11.70 3.72 -0.42
CA ILE A 183 -11.76 4.18 0.97
C ILE A 183 -13.21 4.25 1.45
N ASP A 184 -13.40 3.79 2.70
CA ASP A 184 -14.65 4.02 3.43
C ASP A 184 -14.62 5.46 4.01
N LEU A 185 -15.38 6.34 3.40
CA LEU A 185 -15.48 7.74 3.78
C LEU A 185 -16.22 7.95 5.10
N ASP A 186 -17.13 7.05 5.46
CA ASP A 186 -17.94 7.15 6.68
C ASP A 186 -17.06 6.98 7.92
N ALA A 187 -16.02 6.16 7.85
CA ALA A 187 -15.02 6.03 8.90
C ALA A 187 -14.33 7.36 9.26
N TYR A 188 -14.27 8.31 8.33
CA TYR A 188 -13.69 9.65 8.53
C TYR A 188 -14.73 10.73 8.82
N ARG A 189 -15.96 10.57 8.34
CA ARG A 189 -17.06 11.54 8.52
C ARG A 189 -17.62 11.54 9.94
N THR A 190 -17.69 10.36 10.57
CA THR A 190 -18.36 10.12 11.85
C THR A 190 -17.47 10.33 13.07
N VAL A 191 -16.17 10.62 12.89
CA VAL A 191 -15.20 10.74 13.97
C VAL A 191 -14.70 12.18 14.18
N SER A 192 -14.31 12.51 15.43
CA SER A 192 -13.69 13.77 15.82
C SER A 192 -12.31 13.53 16.45
N GLY A 193 -11.36 14.41 16.14
CA GLY A 193 -10.01 14.40 16.70
C GLY A 193 -9.86 15.10 18.07
N GLU A 194 -10.91 15.75 18.59
CA GLU A 194 -10.81 16.57 19.80
C GLU A 194 -10.33 15.82 21.04
N LYS A 195 -10.80 14.58 21.23
CA LYS A 195 -10.34 13.74 22.36
C LYS A 195 -8.84 13.47 22.29
N ILE A 196 -8.31 13.26 21.08
CA ILE A 196 -6.87 13.04 20.88
C ILE A 196 -6.10 14.33 21.14
N ARG A 197 -6.56 15.47 20.64
CA ARG A 197 -5.91 16.77 20.88
C ARG A 197 -5.79 17.05 22.38
N ARG A 198 -6.88 16.85 23.15
CA ARG A 198 -6.86 17.01 24.61
C ARG A 198 -5.94 16.00 25.30
N LYS A 199 -6.08 14.70 24.99
CA LYS A 199 -5.26 13.63 25.58
C LYS A 199 -3.76 13.83 25.33
N ARG A 200 -3.40 14.45 24.21
CA ARG A 200 -2.00 14.65 23.79
C ARG A 200 -1.47 16.06 24.08
N ASN A 201 -2.27 16.95 24.65
CA ASN A 201 -1.97 18.37 24.85
C ASN A 201 -1.57 19.06 23.53
N TRP A 202 -2.36 18.82 22.47
CA TRP A 202 -2.15 19.38 21.12
C TRP A 202 -3.07 20.54 20.79
N GLU A 203 -3.85 21.05 21.74
CA GLU A 203 -4.87 22.10 21.50
C GLU A 203 -4.29 23.36 20.87
N LYS A 204 -3.06 23.71 21.27
CA LYS A 204 -2.34 24.90 20.78
C LYS A 204 -1.30 24.56 19.70
N ASP A 205 -1.11 23.29 19.37
CA ASP A 205 -0.12 22.87 18.38
C ASP A 205 -0.70 22.87 16.96
N ILE A 206 0.17 23.19 15.99
CA ILE A 206 -0.06 22.88 14.57
C ILE A 206 0.47 21.47 14.34
N VAL A 207 -0.42 20.51 14.20
CA VAL A 207 -0.06 19.09 14.10
C VAL A 207 0.01 18.68 12.64
N MET A 208 1.20 18.32 12.16
CA MET A 208 1.39 17.55 10.94
C MET A 208 1.44 16.06 11.30
N ILE A 209 0.62 15.26 10.65
CA ILE A 209 0.59 13.81 10.84
C ILE A 209 1.13 13.08 9.62
N SER A 210 1.73 11.91 9.84
CA SER A 210 2.12 10.98 8.78
C SER A 210 1.91 9.54 9.24
N VAL A 211 1.64 8.63 8.29
CA VAL A 211 1.27 7.24 8.58
C VAL A 211 2.05 6.29 7.68
N GLY A 212 2.61 5.24 8.27
CA GLY A 212 3.28 4.17 7.55
C GLY A 212 4.24 3.39 8.42
N ARG A 213 4.73 2.26 7.90
CA ARG A 213 5.77 1.47 8.56
C ARG A 213 7.06 2.32 8.71
N LEU A 214 7.71 2.23 9.86
CA LEU A 214 8.99 2.93 10.09
C LEU A 214 10.13 2.12 9.43
N ALA A 215 10.29 2.33 8.12
CA ALA A 215 11.24 1.61 7.26
C ALA A 215 11.86 2.58 6.24
N PRO A 216 13.05 2.26 5.69
CA PRO A 216 13.85 3.17 4.86
C PRO A 216 13.09 3.75 3.66
N GLU A 217 12.29 2.92 2.97
CA GLU A 217 11.53 3.32 1.78
C GLU A 217 10.46 4.40 2.05
N LYS A 218 10.10 4.61 3.33
CA LYS A 218 9.15 5.67 3.73
C LYS A 218 9.83 7.02 3.99
N ASN A 219 11.16 7.03 3.98
CA ASN A 219 11.97 8.26 4.00
C ASN A 219 11.64 9.21 5.18
N TRP A 220 11.43 8.63 6.35
CA TRP A 220 11.05 9.36 7.56
C TRP A 220 12.10 10.36 8.03
N ALA A 221 13.39 10.09 7.76
CA ALA A 221 14.48 10.98 8.12
C ALA A 221 14.32 12.36 7.46
N THR A 222 14.01 12.39 6.15
CA THR A 222 13.75 13.63 5.41
C THR A 222 12.56 14.40 6.00
N LEU A 223 11.49 13.71 6.42
CA LEU A 223 10.34 14.35 7.04
C LEU A 223 10.66 14.96 8.41
N ILE A 224 11.48 14.27 9.24
CA ILE A 224 11.92 14.77 10.54
C ILE A 224 12.87 15.97 10.36
N GLN A 225 13.79 15.94 9.39
CA GLN A 225 14.65 17.06 9.04
C GLN A 225 13.83 18.28 8.57
N ALA A 226 12.83 18.06 7.71
CA ALA A 226 11.93 19.11 7.30
C ALA A 226 11.17 19.73 8.49
N ALA A 227 10.70 18.91 9.44
CA ALA A 227 10.05 19.40 10.65
C ALA A 227 11.00 20.27 11.50
N ALA A 228 12.29 19.94 11.57
CA ALA A 228 13.29 20.78 12.26
C ALA A 228 13.45 22.15 11.60
N LEU A 229 13.39 22.22 10.28
CA LEU A 229 13.44 23.49 9.53
C LEU A 229 12.17 24.33 9.72
N VAL A 230 11.00 23.68 9.80
CA VAL A 230 9.71 24.36 10.05
C VAL A 230 9.67 24.93 11.47
N LEU A 231 10.16 24.19 12.45
CA LEU A 231 10.15 24.58 13.87
C LEU A 231 10.95 25.88 14.15
N LYS A 232 11.89 26.27 13.30
CA LYS A 232 12.63 27.54 13.43
C LYS A 232 11.71 28.78 13.30
N GLU A 233 10.63 28.66 12.52
CA GLU A 233 9.67 29.76 12.27
C GLU A 233 8.32 29.53 12.95
N TYR A 234 7.96 28.28 13.19
CA TYR A 234 6.69 27.86 13.80
C TYR A 234 6.93 27.02 15.05
N PRO A 235 7.25 27.62 16.21
CA PRO A 235 7.59 26.87 17.44
C PRO A 235 6.45 25.96 17.95
N GLN A 236 5.20 26.25 17.59
CA GLN A 236 4.03 25.45 17.89
C GLN A 236 3.82 24.26 16.94
N PHE A 237 4.65 24.11 15.92
CA PHE A 237 4.60 22.97 15.01
C PHE A 237 4.95 21.65 15.72
N ARG A 238 4.25 20.59 15.37
CA ARG A 238 4.45 19.23 15.87
C ARG A 238 4.35 18.23 14.73
N LEU A 239 5.28 17.27 14.70
CA LEU A 239 5.21 16.12 13.81
C LEU A 239 4.71 14.90 14.61
N ALA A 240 3.63 14.26 14.16
CA ALA A 240 3.07 13.04 14.72
C ALA A 240 3.22 11.89 13.72
N LEU A 241 3.89 10.81 14.12
CA LEU A 241 4.18 9.65 13.29
C LEU A 241 3.38 8.44 13.79
N ILE A 242 2.50 7.90 12.94
CA ILE A 242 1.74 6.69 13.19
C ILE A 242 2.41 5.54 12.46
N GLY A 243 2.73 4.49 13.19
CA GLY A 243 3.37 3.28 12.71
C GLY A 243 4.53 2.86 13.60
N ASP A 244 5.04 1.68 13.30
CA ASP A 244 6.22 1.12 13.96
C ASP A 244 7.11 0.42 12.92
N GLY A 245 8.32 0.05 13.29
CA GLY A 245 9.26 -0.63 12.41
C GLY A 245 10.71 -0.51 12.87
N LEU A 246 11.60 -1.13 12.08
CA LEU A 246 13.02 -1.27 12.41
C LEU A 246 13.73 0.07 12.62
N ASP A 247 13.31 1.11 11.88
CA ASP A 247 13.96 2.43 11.93
C ASP A 247 13.56 3.28 13.15
N ARG A 248 12.62 2.83 13.99
CA ARG A 248 12.11 3.63 15.10
C ARG A 248 13.21 4.22 15.97
N LYS A 249 14.17 3.40 16.41
CA LYS A 249 15.26 3.83 17.30
C LYS A 249 16.16 4.87 16.63
N SER A 250 16.52 4.67 15.38
CA SER A 250 17.34 5.60 14.60
C SER A 250 16.65 6.94 14.39
N LEU A 251 15.34 6.92 14.07
CA LEU A 251 14.51 8.12 13.89
C LEU A 251 14.31 8.90 15.20
N GLU A 252 14.14 8.22 16.33
CA GLU A 252 14.12 8.86 17.65
C GLU A 252 15.49 9.50 17.99
N GLY A 253 16.59 8.84 17.61
CA GLY A 253 17.96 9.37 17.70
C GLY A 253 18.13 10.64 16.86
N LEU A 254 17.71 10.62 15.60
CA LEU A 254 17.75 11.78 14.70
C LEU A 254 16.95 12.96 15.27
N ALA A 255 15.74 12.73 15.78
CA ALA A 255 14.94 13.79 16.39
C ALA A 255 15.60 14.40 17.64
N LYS A 256 16.39 13.60 18.39
CA LYS A 256 17.18 14.06 19.54
C LYS A 256 18.39 14.89 19.08
N GLU A 257 19.11 14.42 18.08
CA GLU A 257 20.26 15.11 17.47
C GLU A 257 19.86 16.49 16.95
N LEU A 258 18.73 16.57 16.22
CA LEU A 258 18.16 17.82 15.73
C LEU A 258 17.50 18.68 16.82
N ARG A 259 17.53 18.27 18.09
CA ARG A 259 16.95 18.96 19.26
C ARG A 259 15.45 19.22 19.19
N ILE A 260 14.72 18.40 18.41
CA ILE A 260 13.26 18.53 18.24
C ILE A 260 12.47 17.35 18.85
N ARG A 261 13.09 16.45 19.63
CA ARG A 261 12.47 15.23 20.19
C ARG A 261 11.14 15.49 20.92
N LYS A 262 11.01 16.65 21.59
CA LYS A 262 9.77 17.06 22.28
C LYS A 262 8.65 17.47 21.31
N ARG A 263 8.96 17.75 20.07
CA ARG A 263 8.05 18.16 19.00
C ARG A 263 7.77 17.04 17.99
N VAL A 264 8.42 15.89 18.12
CA VAL A 264 8.15 14.68 17.32
C VAL A 264 7.51 13.63 18.22
N THR A 265 6.30 13.21 17.89
CA THR A 265 5.55 12.21 18.64
C THR A 265 5.48 10.92 17.84
N PHE A 266 6.13 9.86 18.34
CA PHE A 266 6.04 8.50 17.80
C PHE A 266 4.84 7.81 18.48
N ILE A 267 3.74 7.62 17.75
CA ILE A 267 2.47 7.11 18.28
C ILE A 267 2.51 5.59 18.42
N GLY A 268 3.23 4.91 17.53
CA GLY A 268 3.20 3.46 17.38
C GLY A 268 2.13 3.01 16.38
N SER A 269 2.01 1.70 16.22
CA SER A 269 0.96 1.10 15.38
C SER A 269 -0.41 1.33 15.98
N LEU A 270 -1.39 1.65 15.15
CA LEU A 270 -2.78 1.85 15.52
C LEU A 270 -3.66 0.86 14.75
N ALA A 271 -4.76 0.45 15.36
CA ALA A 271 -5.81 -0.28 14.65
C ALA A 271 -6.40 0.59 13.52
N PHE A 272 -6.95 -0.05 12.48
CA PHE A 272 -7.55 0.66 11.35
C PHE A 272 -8.67 1.63 11.76
N SER A 273 -9.42 1.32 12.81
CA SER A 273 -10.48 2.17 13.37
C SER A 273 -9.97 3.39 14.14
N GLU A 274 -8.72 3.40 14.59
CA GLU A 274 -8.15 4.51 15.35
C GLU A 274 -7.48 5.55 14.45
N THR A 275 -6.93 5.12 13.31
CA THR A 275 -6.24 6.01 12.36
C THR A 275 -7.07 7.22 11.95
N PRO A 276 -8.37 7.09 11.59
CA PRO A 276 -9.23 8.24 11.26
C PRO A 276 -9.32 9.28 12.37
N VAL A 277 -9.41 8.83 13.63
CA VAL A 277 -9.52 9.73 14.80
C VAL A 277 -8.24 10.56 14.97
N TYR A 278 -7.07 9.95 14.80
CA TYR A 278 -5.79 10.66 14.84
C TYR A 278 -5.61 11.60 13.66
N MET A 279 -6.01 11.20 12.45
CA MET A 279 -5.97 12.09 11.29
C MET A 279 -6.87 13.31 11.49
N LYS A 280 -8.08 13.16 12.03
CA LYS A 280 -8.97 14.28 12.40
C LYS A 280 -8.40 15.18 13.50
N ALA A 281 -7.42 14.72 14.28
CA ALA A 281 -6.72 15.54 15.26
C ALA A 281 -5.61 16.40 14.66
N ALA A 282 -5.22 16.18 13.41
CA ALA A 282 -4.16 16.90 12.72
C ALA A 282 -4.68 18.14 11.95
N ASN A 283 -3.75 18.98 11.51
CA ASN A 283 -4.03 20.17 10.70
C ASN A 283 -3.59 19.97 9.24
N LEU A 284 -2.56 19.12 9.01
CA LEU A 284 -2.05 18.80 7.68
C LEU A 284 -1.39 17.42 7.70
N PHE A 285 -1.22 16.85 6.51
CA PHE A 285 -0.53 15.59 6.29
C PHE A 285 0.80 15.81 5.59
N GLY A 286 1.86 15.19 6.10
CA GLY A 286 3.19 15.19 5.50
C GLY A 286 3.57 13.80 5.02
N PHE A 287 4.14 13.65 3.82
CA PHE A 287 4.50 12.34 3.29
C PHE A 287 5.77 12.37 2.44
N ALA A 288 6.75 11.55 2.82
CA ALA A 288 8.06 11.53 2.16
C ALA A 288 8.37 10.21 1.43
N SER A 289 7.43 9.24 1.43
CA SER A 289 7.62 7.94 0.77
C SER A 289 7.87 8.08 -0.73
N ILE A 290 8.79 7.28 -1.27
CA ILE A 290 9.21 7.32 -2.68
C ILE A 290 8.79 6.07 -3.47
N THR A 291 8.26 5.04 -2.82
CA THR A 291 7.97 3.74 -3.45
C THR A 291 6.49 3.34 -3.35
N GLU A 292 5.59 4.32 -3.34
CA GLU A 292 4.16 4.02 -3.27
C GLU A 292 3.63 3.44 -4.58
N THR A 293 2.80 2.41 -4.47
CA THR A 293 2.04 1.91 -5.62
C THR A 293 0.72 2.66 -5.82
N GLN A 294 0.16 3.23 -4.75
CA GLN A 294 -1.05 4.05 -4.78
C GLN A 294 -0.98 5.28 -3.87
N GLY A 295 -0.33 5.18 -2.68
CA GLY A 295 -0.33 6.24 -1.67
C GLY A 295 -1.58 6.24 -0.80
N LEU A 296 -2.01 5.09 -0.31
CA LEU A 296 -3.20 4.95 0.53
C LEU A 296 -3.21 5.87 1.75
N ALA A 297 -2.08 6.05 2.43
CA ALA A 297 -1.98 6.95 3.59
C ALA A 297 -2.30 8.41 3.21
N THR A 298 -1.90 8.84 2.01
CA THR A 298 -2.26 10.15 1.45
C THR A 298 -3.76 10.24 1.18
N LEU A 299 -4.36 9.21 0.59
CA LEU A 299 -5.79 9.15 0.35
C LEU A 299 -6.61 9.18 1.65
N GLU A 300 -6.16 8.46 2.67
CA GLU A 300 -6.76 8.46 4.01
C GLU A 300 -6.70 9.86 4.66
N ALA A 301 -5.58 10.54 4.53
CA ALA A 301 -5.44 11.92 5.00
C ALA A 301 -6.40 12.87 4.27
N MET A 302 -6.53 12.73 2.95
CA MET A 302 -7.48 13.52 2.15
C MET A 302 -8.93 13.23 2.54
N ALA A 303 -9.29 11.98 2.85
CA ALA A 303 -10.60 11.62 3.37
C ALA A 303 -10.88 12.22 4.76
N ALA A 304 -9.84 12.42 5.56
CA ALA A 304 -9.94 13.17 6.82
C ALA A 304 -10.07 14.69 6.61
N GLY A 305 -9.97 15.19 5.38
CA GLY A 305 -9.99 16.61 5.04
C GLY A 305 -8.67 17.32 5.35
N LEU A 306 -7.53 16.62 5.25
CA LEU A 306 -6.23 17.21 5.48
C LEU A 306 -5.59 17.67 4.16
N PRO A 307 -5.09 18.91 4.09
CA PRO A 307 -4.22 19.33 3.01
C PRO A 307 -2.88 18.59 3.11
N VAL A 308 -2.25 18.31 1.97
CA VAL A 308 -1.10 17.41 1.88
C VAL A 308 0.16 18.17 1.44
N VAL A 309 1.31 17.86 2.06
CA VAL A 309 2.63 18.18 1.51
C VAL A 309 3.41 16.88 1.37
N ALA A 310 3.73 16.50 0.15
CA ALA A 310 4.33 15.21 -0.13
C ALA A 310 5.47 15.30 -1.15
N VAL A 311 6.41 14.37 -1.05
CA VAL A 311 7.42 14.15 -2.09
C VAL A 311 6.72 13.71 -3.39
N ASP A 312 7.16 14.27 -4.52
CA ASP A 312 6.65 13.91 -5.85
C ASP A 312 7.19 12.55 -6.27
N ALA A 313 6.42 11.51 -5.98
CA ALA A 313 6.76 10.12 -6.27
C ALA A 313 5.57 9.36 -6.87
N SER A 314 5.85 8.20 -7.49
CA SER A 314 4.81 7.31 -8.02
C SER A 314 3.75 6.97 -6.97
N GLY A 315 2.53 6.72 -7.38
CA GLY A 315 1.39 6.48 -6.50
C GLY A 315 0.90 7.74 -5.80
N THR A 316 1.78 8.54 -5.18
CA THR A 316 1.41 9.80 -4.53
C THR A 316 0.90 10.83 -5.56
N ARG A 317 1.58 10.99 -6.70
CA ARG A 317 1.17 11.91 -7.78
C ARG A 317 -0.14 11.50 -8.47
N ASP A 318 -0.54 10.26 -8.37
CA ASP A 318 -1.82 9.77 -8.91
C ASP A 318 -3.02 10.26 -8.08
N ILE A 319 -2.80 10.45 -6.78
CA ILE A 319 -3.82 10.89 -5.83
C ILE A 319 -3.79 12.41 -5.65
N LEU A 320 -2.61 12.99 -5.48
CA LEU A 320 -2.40 14.41 -5.17
C LEU A 320 -2.01 15.20 -6.43
N LYS A 321 -2.76 16.23 -6.77
CA LYS A 321 -2.39 17.22 -7.79
C LYS A 321 -1.79 18.46 -7.13
N HIS A 322 -0.55 18.80 -7.53
CA HIS A 322 0.15 19.99 -7.05
C HIS A 322 -0.70 21.26 -7.18
N GLY A 323 -0.80 22.02 -6.12
CA GLY A 323 -1.55 23.30 -6.09
C GLY A 323 -3.08 23.15 -6.00
N GLN A 324 -3.62 21.92 -5.90
CA GLN A 324 -5.06 21.68 -5.75
C GLN A 324 -5.43 21.12 -4.37
N GLN A 325 -4.85 20.01 -3.96
CA GLN A 325 -5.10 19.39 -2.65
C GLN A 325 -3.90 19.56 -1.70
N GLY A 326 -2.82 20.16 -2.19
CA GLY A 326 -1.56 20.32 -1.47
C GLY A 326 -0.39 20.61 -2.40
N TYR A 327 0.80 20.31 -1.93
CA TYR A 327 2.03 20.50 -2.68
C TYR A 327 2.78 19.18 -2.87
N LEU A 328 3.15 18.88 -4.12
CA LEU A 328 4.18 17.91 -4.48
C LEU A 328 5.52 18.64 -4.54
N VAL A 329 6.52 18.11 -3.88
CA VAL A 329 7.84 18.75 -3.72
C VAL A 329 8.96 17.76 -4.04
N GLU A 330 10.16 18.27 -4.26
CA GLU A 330 11.36 17.47 -4.44
C GLU A 330 11.67 16.63 -3.19
N ASN A 331 12.38 15.51 -3.39
CA ASN A 331 12.76 14.60 -2.34
C ASN A 331 13.96 15.12 -1.52
N ASN A 332 13.74 16.19 -0.78
CA ASN A 332 14.69 16.74 0.19
C ASN A 332 13.97 17.48 1.33
N ALA A 333 14.64 17.68 2.44
CA ALA A 333 14.09 18.29 3.63
C ALA A 333 13.71 19.77 3.44
N GLU A 334 14.50 20.49 2.66
CA GLU A 334 14.34 21.92 2.36
C GLU A 334 13.06 22.16 1.54
N ALA A 335 12.84 21.36 0.51
CA ALA A 335 11.64 21.44 -0.35
C ALA A 335 10.38 21.07 0.42
N LEU A 336 10.42 20.01 1.26
CA LEU A 336 9.31 19.66 2.15
C LEU A 336 9.02 20.79 3.15
N ALA A 337 10.06 21.34 3.81
CA ALA A 337 9.88 22.44 4.76
C ALA A 337 9.32 23.69 4.07
N ALA A 338 9.78 24.03 2.87
CA ALA A 338 9.27 25.16 2.10
C ALA A 338 7.80 24.98 1.74
N GLY A 339 7.39 23.77 1.29
CA GLY A 339 6.00 23.42 1.02
C GLY A 339 5.11 23.55 2.26
N ILE A 340 5.57 23.05 3.40
CA ILE A 340 4.85 23.15 4.68
C ILE A 340 4.70 24.61 5.10
N LYS A 341 5.78 25.40 5.11
CA LYS A 341 5.74 26.82 5.48
C LYS A 341 4.83 27.63 4.56
N LYS A 342 4.89 27.39 3.24
CA LYS A 342 4.01 28.01 2.24
C LYS A 342 2.53 27.73 2.50
N LEU A 343 2.22 26.52 3.01
CA LEU A 343 0.85 26.15 3.39
C LEU A 343 0.45 26.85 4.68
N LEU A 344 1.30 26.83 5.71
CA LEU A 344 1.02 27.44 7.03
C LEU A 344 0.89 28.97 6.96
N ALA A 345 1.61 29.63 6.06
CA ALA A 345 1.54 31.08 5.86
C ALA A 345 0.22 31.55 5.24
N ASN A 346 -0.64 30.65 4.74
CA ASN A 346 -1.88 31.02 4.08
C ASN A 346 -3.06 30.11 4.55
N PRO A 347 -3.74 30.49 5.64
CA PRO A 347 -4.87 29.73 6.19
C PRO A 347 -6.02 29.50 5.20
N ASP A 348 -6.33 30.48 4.36
CA ASP A 348 -7.41 30.36 3.36
C ASP A 348 -7.07 29.28 2.30
N ARG A 349 -5.80 29.26 1.88
CA ARG A 349 -5.32 28.22 0.95
C ARG A 349 -5.32 26.85 1.61
N MET A 350 -4.93 26.78 2.86
CA MET A 350 -4.97 25.55 3.64
C MET A 350 -6.38 24.98 3.71
N GLN A 351 -7.38 25.81 3.98
CA GLN A 351 -8.79 25.43 3.99
C GLN A 351 -9.27 24.97 2.59
N LYS A 352 -8.96 25.74 1.53
CA LYS A 352 -9.30 25.35 0.14
C LYS A 352 -8.70 24.00 -0.27
N PHE A 353 -7.45 23.75 0.13
CA PHE A 353 -6.81 22.46 -0.15
C PHE A 353 -7.44 21.32 0.64
N ALA A 354 -7.84 21.55 1.89
CA ALA A 354 -8.56 20.59 2.72
C ALA A 354 -9.90 20.16 2.08
N GLU A 355 -10.68 21.13 1.63
CA GLU A 355 -11.96 20.88 0.93
C GLU A 355 -11.75 20.12 -0.40
N ALA A 356 -10.76 20.54 -1.19
CA ALA A 356 -10.43 19.89 -2.43
C ALA A 356 -9.87 18.46 -2.21
N ALA A 357 -9.13 18.24 -1.13
CA ALA A 357 -8.63 16.92 -0.72
C ALA A 357 -9.80 15.98 -0.39
N TYR A 358 -10.72 16.41 0.46
CA TYR A 358 -11.92 15.64 0.79
C TYR A 358 -12.77 15.32 -0.45
N LYS A 359 -13.03 16.33 -1.31
CA LYS A 359 -13.75 16.13 -2.58
C LYS A 359 -13.04 15.12 -3.49
N LYS A 360 -11.72 15.17 -3.59
CA LYS A 360 -10.95 14.20 -4.38
C LYS A 360 -11.05 12.80 -3.80
N ALA A 361 -10.99 12.64 -2.46
CA ALA A 361 -11.13 11.35 -1.81
C ALA A 361 -12.48 10.67 -2.11
N GLN A 362 -13.55 11.44 -2.31
CA GLN A 362 -14.86 10.90 -2.70
C GLN A 362 -14.84 10.13 -4.03
N SER A 363 -13.91 10.46 -4.94
CA SER A 363 -13.77 9.72 -6.21
C SER A 363 -13.15 8.32 -6.04
N PHE A 364 -12.68 7.99 -4.83
CA PHE A 364 -12.15 6.69 -4.44
C PHE A 364 -13.11 5.92 -3.53
N ASN A 365 -14.41 6.20 -3.64
CA ASN A 365 -15.44 5.45 -2.90
C ASN A 365 -15.34 3.96 -3.22
N ILE A 366 -15.27 3.13 -2.18
CA ILE A 366 -15.10 1.68 -2.28
C ILE A 366 -16.25 1.03 -3.07
N GLU A 367 -17.48 1.53 -2.94
CA GLU A 367 -18.65 1.00 -3.61
C GLU A 367 -18.49 0.99 -5.15
N ASN A 368 -18.12 2.14 -5.74
CA ASN A 368 -17.90 2.28 -7.19
C ASN A 368 -16.71 1.45 -7.69
N LEU A 369 -15.66 1.33 -6.87
CA LEU A 369 -14.46 0.57 -7.22
C LEU A 369 -14.72 -0.94 -7.12
N THR A 370 -15.62 -1.37 -6.25
CA THR A 370 -16.04 -2.76 -6.15
C THR A 370 -16.88 -3.18 -7.37
N GLU A 371 -17.72 -2.29 -7.95
CA GLU A 371 -18.39 -2.58 -9.21
C GLU A 371 -17.38 -2.85 -10.35
N LYS A 372 -16.35 -2.02 -10.47
CA LYS A 372 -15.27 -2.26 -11.44
C LYS A 372 -14.52 -3.58 -11.20
N LEU A 373 -14.33 -3.93 -9.93
CA LEU A 373 -13.70 -5.21 -9.57
C LEU A 373 -14.60 -6.40 -9.99
N LEU A 374 -15.92 -6.30 -9.81
CA LEU A 374 -16.87 -7.31 -10.27
C LEU A 374 -16.85 -7.46 -11.79
N GLU A 375 -16.80 -6.35 -12.55
CA GLU A 375 -16.65 -6.38 -14.01
C GLU A 375 -15.36 -7.11 -14.44
N VAL A 376 -14.26 -6.90 -13.71
CA VAL A 376 -12.98 -7.62 -13.95
C VAL A 376 -13.14 -9.12 -13.67
N TYR A 377 -13.80 -9.51 -12.60
CA TYR A 377 -14.04 -10.93 -12.31
C TYR A 377 -14.90 -11.59 -13.41
N GLU A 378 -15.97 -10.95 -13.85
CA GLU A 378 -16.78 -11.44 -14.95
C GLU A 378 -15.97 -11.55 -16.25
N GLN A 379 -15.12 -10.55 -16.54
CA GLN A 379 -14.25 -10.60 -17.71
C GLN A 379 -13.24 -11.75 -17.61
N ALA A 380 -12.64 -11.96 -16.44
CA ALA A 380 -11.69 -13.06 -16.22
C ALA A 380 -12.36 -14.43 -16.39
N ILE A 381 -13.63 -14.59 -15.95
CA ILE A 381 -14.43 -15.80 -16.17
C ILE A 381 -14.66 -16.03 -17.68
N ARG A 382 -15.02 -14.98 -18.43
CA ARG A 382 -15.20 -15.06 -19.89
C ARG A 382 -13.89 -15.40 -20.61
N ASP A 383 -12.77 -14.81 -20.18
CA ASP A 383 -11.45 -15.02 -20.78
C ASP A 383 -10.93 -16.43 -20.49
N LYS A 384 -11.17 -16.96 -19.29
CA LYS A 384 -10.85 -18.36 -18.96
C LYS A 384 -11.56 -19.34 -19.89
N LYS A 385 -12.86 -19.15 -20.13
CA LYS A 385 -13.65 -19.99 -21.06
C LYS A 385 -13.11 -19.94 -22.49
N LYS A 386 -12.49 -18.82 -22.89
CA LYS A 386 -11.89 -18.62 -24.22
C LYS A 386 -10.38 -18.92 -24.25
N ASN A 387 -9.83 -19.46 -23.17
CA ASN A 387 -8.39 -19.73 -22.98
C ASN A 387 -7.51 -18.49 -23.26
N ARG A 388 -7.97 -17.30 -22.85
CA ARG A 388 -7.25 -16.04 -22.99
C ARG A 388 -6.50 -15.72 -21.70
N PHE A 389 -5.27 -15.30 -21.86
CA PHE A 389 -4.38 -14.93 -20.75
C PHE A 389 -3.80 -13.52 -20.96
N VAL A 390 -3.25 -12.99 -19.90
CA VAL A 390 -2.47 -11.75 -19.93
C VAL A 390 -1.29 -11.90 -20.90
N THR A 391 -1.10 -10.91 -21.76
CA THR A 391 0.01 -10.87 -22.70
C THR A 391 1.12 -9.99 -22.11
N VAL A 392 2.33 -10.55 -22.03
CA VAL A 392 3.54 -9.85 -21.59
C VAL A 392 4.61 -10.08 -22.63
N THR A 393 5.13 -9.00 -23.22
CA THR A 393 6.27 -9.06 -24.14
C THR A 393 7.55 -8.96 -23.32
N PRO A 394 8.54 -9.85 -23.48
CA PRO A 394 9.83 -9.67 -22.80
C PRO A 394 10.39 -8.29 -23.14
N PRO A 395 11.02 -7.59 -22.19
CA PRO A 395 11.81 -6.40 -22.55
C PRO A 395 12.85 -6.84 -23.59
N VAL A 396 13.09 -5.98 -24.59
CA VAL A 396 14.14 -6.22 -25.58
C VAL A 396 15.42 -6.53 -24.83
N SER A 397 15.97 -7.72 -25.01
CA SER A 397 17.20 -8.15 -24.35
C SER A 397 18.27 -7.09 -24.58
N ILE A 398 18.88 -6.59 -23.51
CA ILE A 398 20.14 -5.84 -23.62
C ILE A 398 21.10 -6.75 -24.40
N PRO A 399 21.74 -6.29 -25.49
CA PRO A 399 22.65 -7.13 -26.26
C PRO A 399 23.72 -7.73 -25.35
N VAL A 400 24.02 -9.01 -25.55
CA VAL A 400 25.03 -9.79 -24.79
C VAL A 400 26.45 -9.18 -24.91
N GLU A 401 26.64 -8.15 -25.73
CA GLU A 401 27.90 -7.47 -25.96
C GLU A 401 28.46 -6.64 -24.79
N LEU A 402 27.73 -6.54 -23.67
CA LEU A 402 28.18 -5.83 -22.45
C LEU A 402 28.51 -6.75 -21.26
N LEU A 403 28.68 -8.06 -21.48
CA LEU A 403 29.28 -8.90 -20.48
C LEU A 403 30.81 -8.80 -20.61
N PRO A 404 31.55 -8.41 -19.56
CA PRO A 404 33.00 -8.46 -19.62
C PRO A 404 33.42 -9.91 -19.94
N GLN A 405 34.16 -10.07 -21.02
CA GLN A 405 34.79 -11.33 -21.35
C GLN A 405 35.74 -11.69 -20.18
N ALA A 406 35.58 -12.91 -19.67
CA ALA A 406 36.35 -13.48 -18.57
C ALA A 406 37.84 -13.57 -18.89
#